data_12848352d39ce87e23c10ce26f67d26c
#
_entry.id   12848352d39ce87e23c10ce26f67d26c
#
_cell.length_a   1.000
_cell.length_b   1.000
_cell.length_c   1.000
_cell.angle_alpha   90.00
_cell.angle_beta   90.00
_cell.angle_gamma   90.00
#
_symmetry.space_group_name_H-M   'P 1'
#
loop_
_entity.id
_entity.type
_entity.pdbx_description
1 polymer ?
#
loop_
_entity_poly.entity_id
_entity_poly.type
_entity_poly.pdbx_seq_one_letter_code
_entity_poly.pdbx_strand_id
1 'polypeptide(L)'
;MENACRVGGKEYAELCASAYRQAVSSFQMSKNSSDELLYFTTLVGSLDIYYAASPLFLCYNPNLLKAMLNPFFFYSVCGIWNKPFPAHDLGGYPFVNGQAKGGDLPVEHAGNMLIMVAAMAKAEKDASYAKAHWETLSKWAGYLMENGVDTDKQIDTDSFAGRYSHNANLSAKGILGIASYALLAKMLGKQEDAEKYLAAAKRMA
;
A
#
# COMPACT_ATOMS: atom_id res chain seq x y z
N MET A 1 25.81 -7.39 0.61
CA MET A 1 26.73 -7.96 -0.41
C MET A 1 27.16 -9.39 -0.10
N GLU A 2 27.74 -9.67 1.06
CA GLU A 2 28.21 -11.02 1.42
C GLU A 2 27.14 -12.13 1.27
N ASN A 3 25.95 -11.92 1.81
CA ASN A 3 24.86 -12.90 1.69
C ASN A 3 24.45 -13.15 0.23
N ALA A 4 24.36 -12.10 -0.58
CA ALA A 4 24.03 -12.24 -2.00
C ALA A 4 25.13 -12.99 -2.76
N CYS A 5 26.40 -12.69 -2.45
CA CYS A 5 27.54 -13.37 -3.05
C CYS A 5 27.57 -14.87 -2.67
N ARG A 6 27.24 -15.20 -1.41
CA ARG A 6 27.16 -16.59 -0.95
C ARG A 6 26.04 -17.38 -1.63
N VAL A 7 24.90 -16.74 -1.95
CA VAL A 7 23.72 -17.38 -2.56
C VAL A 7 23.88 -17.55 -4.07
N GLY A 8 24.33 -16.52 -4.77
CA GLY A 8 24.34 -16.50 -6.24
C GLY A 8 25.66 -16.06 -6.89
N GLY A 9 26.75 -15.98 -6.13
CA GLY A 9 28.03 -15.55 -6.65
C GLY A 9 28.18 -14.04 -6.81
N LYS A 10 29.31 -13.62 -7.38
CA LYS A 10 29.69 -12.21 -7.50
C LYS A 10 28.73 -11.42 -8.41
N GLU A 11 28.38 -11.97 -9.55
CA GLU A 11 27.49 -11.30 -10.52
C GLU A 11 26.09 -11.06 -9.95
N TYR A 12 25.55 -12.05 -9.23
CA TYR A 12 24.27 -11.88 -8.51
C TYR A 12 24.35 -10.79 -7.43
N ALA A 13 25.46 -10.75 -6.69
CA ALA A 13 25.67 -9.70 -5.68
C ALA A 13 25.77 -8.30 -6.30
N GLU A 14 26.43 -8.15 -7.45
CA GLU A 14 26.50 -6.89 -8.21
C GLU A 14 25.11 -6.46 -8.72
N LEU A 15 24.31 -7.41 -9.24
CA LEU A 15 22.91 -7.16 -9.65
C LEU A 15 22.06 -6.70 -8.46
N CYS A 16 22.13 -7.39 -7.33
CA CYS A 16 21.44 -7.00 -6.11
C CYS A 16 21.83 -5.59 -5.63
N ALA A 17 23.12 -5.25 -5.68
CA ALA A 17 23.60 -3.92 -5.30
C ALA A 17 23.09 -2.83 -6.25
N SER A 18 23.07 -3.10 -7.54
CA SER A 18 22.52 -2.16 -8.54
C SER A 18 21.03 -1.94 -8.36
N ALA A 19 20.25 -3.01 -8.18
CA ALA A 19 18.81 -2.94 -7.92
C ALA A 19 18.50 -2.17 -6.63
N TYR A 20 19.24 -2.43 -5.55
CA TYR A 20 19.08 -1.71 -4.29
C TYR A 20 19.35 -0.21 -4.47
N ARG A 21 20.45 0.13 -5.14
CA ARG A 21 20.81 1.54 -5.40
C ARG A 21 19.75 2.26 -6.23
N GLN A 22 19.24 1.63 -7.28
CA GLN A 22 18.18 2.18 -8.13
C GLN A 22 16.90 2.41 -7.32
N ALA A 23 16.47 1.42 -6.53
CA ALA A 23 15.27 1.54 -5.72
C ALA A 23 15.38 2.69 -4.70
N VAL A 24 16.50 2.76 -3.95
CA VAL A 24 16.68 3.80 -2.92
C VAL A 24 16.86 5.19 -3.53
N SER A 25 17.60 5.31 -4.64
CA SER A 25 17.87 6.60 -5.28
C SER A 25 16.66 7.20 -6.00
N SER A 26 15.61 6.42 -6.25
CA SER A 26 14.37 6.92 -6.84
C SER A 26 13.49 7.68 -5.83
N PHE A 27 13.80 7.60 -4.55
CA PHE A 27 13.06 8.26 -3.48
C PHE A 27 13.80 9.49 -2.94
N GLN A 28 13.02 10.44 -2.47
CA GLN A 28 13.47 11.64 -1.77
C GLN A 28 13.00 11.59 -0.33
N MET A 29 13.75 12.24 0.56
CA MET A 29 13.46 12.30 1.98
C MET A 29 13.25 13.75 2.40
N SER A 30 12.20 14.01 3.16
CA SER A 30 11.88 15.32 3.72
C SER A 30 11.18 15.16 5.07
N LYS A 31 10.89 16.26 5.73
CA LYS A 31 10.05 16.30 6.92
C LYS A 31 8.91 17.29 6.71
N ASN A 32 7.75 16.99 7.27
CA ASN A 32 6.64 17.93 7.31
C ASN A 32 6.80 18.95 8.46
N SER A 33 5.85 19.86 8.59
CA SER A 33 5.84 20.89 9.65
C SER A 33 5.76 20.31 11.08
N SER A 34 5.35 19.07 11.22
CA SER A 34 5.29 18.33 12.51
C SER A 34 6.53 17.47 12.77
N ASP A 35 7.61 17.66 12.01
CA ASP A 35 8.85 16.88 12.08
C ASP A 35 8.70 15.38 11.73
N GLU A 36 7.56 15.00 11.14
CA GLU A 36 7.38 13.63 10.67
C GLU A 36 8.15 13.38 9.38
N LEU A 37 8.81 12.22 9.30
CA LEU A 37 9.54 11.79 8.12
C LEU A 37 8.58 11.52 6.96
N LEU A 38 8.91 12.08 5.80
CA LEU A 38 8.29 11.82 4.52
C LEU A 38 9.30 11.17 3.58
N TYR A 39 8.89 10.11 2.89
CA TYR A 39 9.73 9.40 1.94
C TYR A 39 8.92 9.13 0.66
N PHE A 40 9.33 9.70 -0.46
CA PHE A 40 8.49 9.77 -1.65
C PHE A 40 9.29 9.82 -2.95
N THR A 41 8.66 9.42 -4.04
CA THR A 41 9.16 9.62 -5.42
C THR A 41 8.78 11.00 -5.94
N THR A 42 9.29 11.40 -7.12
CA THR A 42 8.99 12.70 -7.74
C THR A 42 7.48 12.94 -7.89
N LEU A 43 6.72 11.91 -8.24
CA LEU A 43 5.26 11.91 -8.10
C LEU A 43 4.95 11.39 -6.70
N VAL A 44 4.59 12.28 -5.80
CA VAL A 44 4.36 11.93 -4.39
C VAL A 44 3.19 10.97 -4.29
N GLY A 45 3.46 9.80 -3.75
CA GLY A 45 2.42 8.84 -3.46
C GLY A 45 1.89 8.05 -4.65
N SER A 46 2.69 7.68 -5.62
CA SER A 46 2.28 6.66 -6.59
C SER A 46 2.19 5.31 -5.87
N LEU A 47 0.97 4.95 -5.40
CA LEU A 47 0.76 3.77 -4.53
C LEU A 47 1.11 2.45 -5.21
N ASP A 48 1.01 2.38 -6.53
CA ASP A 48 1.48 1.27 -7.35
C ASP A 48 3.01 1.08 -7.21
N ILE A 49 3.78 2.17 -7.31
CA ILE A 49 5.24 2.14 -7.11
C ILE A 49 5.59 1.78 -5.66
N TYR A 50 4.87 2.34 -4.68
CA TYR A 50 5.10 2.07 -3.27
C TYR A 50 4.82 0.61 -2.92
N TYR A 51 3.75 0.04 -3.47
CA TYR A 51 3.43 -1.36 -3.29
C TYR A 51 4.53 -2.27 -3.86
N ALA A 52 4.99 -2.01 -5.07
CA ALA A 52 6.07 -2.78 -5.71
C ALA A 52 7.40 -2.67 -4.95
N ALA A 53 7.72 -1.50 -4.37
CA ALA A 53 8.93 -1.27 -3.59
C ALA A 53 8.82 -1.77 -2.13
N SER A 54 7.62 -2.01 -1.61
CA SER A 54 7.38 -2.32 -0.20
C SER A 54 8.17 -3.52 0.34
N PRO A 55 8.40 -4.63 -0.39
CA PRO A 55 9.19 -5.74 0.13
C PRO A 55 10.63 -5.35 0.52
N LEU A 56 11.25 -4.43 -0.24
CA LEU A 56 12.58 -3.92 0.07
C LEU A 56 12.58 -3.21 1.43
N PHE A 57 11.64 -2.30 1.62
CA PHE A 57 11.56 -1.49 2.86
C PHE A 57 11.10 -2.32 4.06
N LEU A 58 10.22 -3.30 3.87
CA LEU A 58 9.84 -4.25 4.91
C LEU A 58 11.05 -5.05 5.42
N CYS A 59 11.96 -5.44 4.53
CA CYS A 59 13.16 -6.18 4.90
C CYS A 59 14.22 -5.34 5.61
N TYR A 60 14.38 -4.07 5.22
CA TYR A 60 15.51 -3.26 5.68
C TYR A 60 15.11 -2.17 6.67
N ASN A 61 13.97 -1.49 6.46
CA ASN A 61 13.52 -0.41 7.34
C ASN A 61 12.01 -0.12 7.18
N PRO A 62 11.13 -0.79 7.94
CA PRO A 62 9.68 -0.55 7.88
C PRO A 62 9.27 0.91 8.15
N ASN A 63 10.08 1.69 8.87
CA ASN A 63 9.76 3.10 9.12
C ASN A 63 9.78 3.95 7.83
N LEU A 64 10.59 3.58 6.84
CA LEU A 64 10.54 4.24 5.54
C LEU A 64 9.22 3.95 4.82
N LEU A 65 8.70 2.73 4.94
CA LEU A 65 7.39 2.42 4.38
C LEU A 65 6.27 3.22 5.09
N LYS A 66 6.31 3.37 6.42
CA LYS A 66 5.38 4.26 7.15
C LYS A 66 5.47 5.70 6.62
N ALA A 67 6.70 6.20 6.43
CA ALA A 67 6.94 7.55 5.90
C ALA A 67 6.40 7.74 4.47
N MET A 68 6.32 6.66 3.67
CA MET A 68 5.67 6.67 2.34
C MET A 68 4.15 6.73 2.45
N LEU A 69 3.54 6.08 3.45
CA LEU A 69 2.09 5.96 3.60
C LEU A 69 1.45 7.11 4.38
N ASN A 70 2.17 7.77 5.30
CA ASN A 70 1.65 8.87 6.12
C ASN A 70 0.95 9.97 5.30
N PRO A 71 1.47 10.45 4.16
CA PRO A 71 0.79 11.46 3.35
C PRO A 71 -0.60 11.03 2.86
N PHE A 72 -0.79 9.74 2.55
CA PHE A 72 -2.09 9.21 2.13
C PHE A 72 -3.12 9.20 3.24
N PHE A 73 -2.70 8.80 4.44
CA PHE A 73 -3.57 8.84 5.61
C PHE A 73 -3.98 10.28 5.92
N PHE A 74 -3.03 11.21 5.92
CA PHE A 74 -3.33 12.63 6.09
C PHE A 74 -4.31 13.15 5.03
N TYR A 75 -4.04 12.88 3.75
CA TYR A 75 -4.89 13.34 2.65
C TYR A 75 -6.31 12.78 2.72
N SER A 76 -6.47 11.56 3.22
CA SER A 76 -7.78 10.90 3.36
C SER A 76 -8.64 11.48 4.48
N VAL A 77 -8.05 12.24 5.44
CA VAL A 77 -8.78 12.81 6.59
C VAL A 77 -8.78 14.34 6.63
N CYS A 78 -7.98 15.01 5.80
CA CYS A 78 -7.89 16.48 5.78
C CYS A 78 -9.09 17.21 5.15
N GLY A 79 -10.10 16.47 4.70
CA GLY A 79 -11.34 17.03 4.11
C GLY A 79 -11.29 17.31 2.60
N ILE A 80 -10.14 17.10 1.96
CA ILE A 80 -9.99 17.29 0.51
C ILE A 80 -10.43 16.04 -0.26
N TRP A 81 -10.10 14.85 0.26
CA TRP A 81 -10.41 13.56 -0.37
C TRP A 81 -11.62 12.90 0.27
N ASN A 82 -12.77 12.96 -0.42
CA ASN A 82 -14.04 12.44 0.12
C ASN A 82 -14.43 11.05 -0.38
N LYS A 83 -13.56 10.40 -1.21
CA LYS A 83 -13.85 9.07 -1.76
C LYS A 83 -13.58 7.97 -0.71
N PRO A 84 -14.25 6.79 -0.82
CA PRO A 84 -14.10 5.70 0.14
C PRO A 84 -12.86 4.81 -0.10
N PHE A 85 -11.92 5.26 -0.89
CA PHE A 85 -10.66 4.59 -1.23
C PHE A 85 -9.52 5.60 -1.31
N PRO A 86 -8.24 5.18 -1.29
CA PRO A 86 -7.08 6.07 -1.37
C PRO A 86 -6.98 6.76 -2.74
N ALA A 87 -6.37 7.94 -2.76
CA ALA A 87 -5.99 8.60 -4.00
C ALA A 87 -4.92 7.80 -4.76
N HIS A 88 -4.81 8.01 -6.07
CA HIS A 88 -3.78 7.39 -6.90
C HIS A 88 -2.39 7.94 -6.56
N ASP A 89 -2.30 9.23 -6.42
CA ASP A 89 -1.11 10.00 -6.04
C ASP A 89 -1.53 11.30 -5.35
N LEU A 90 -0.58 12.06 -4.86
CA LEU A 90 -0.83 13.32 -4.16
C LEU A 90 -0.29 14.55 -4.89
N GLY A 91 0.14 14.36 -6.15
CA GLY A 91 0.72 15.41 -6.98
C GLY A 91 2.25 15.37 -7.08
N GLY A 92 2.81 16.20 -7.93
CA GLY A 92 4.26 16.28 -8.16
C GLY A 92 4.95 17.19 -7.15
N TYR A 93 6.11 16.75 -6.64
CA TYR A 93 6.97 17.61 -5.83
C TYR A 93 7.50 18.79 -6.68
N PRO A 94 7.58 20.03 -6.16
CA PRO A 94 7.28 20.47 -4.79
C PRO A 94 5.81 20.83 -4.53
N PHE A 95 4.94 20.81 -5.52
CA PHE A 95 3.53 21.20 -5.42
C PHE A 95 2.64 19.98 -5.20
N VAL A 96 2.61 19.49 -3.95
CA VAL A 96 1.79 18.34 -3.55
C VAL A 96 0.39 18.85 -3.21
N ASN A 97 -0.43 19.07 -4.23
CA ASN A 97 -1.74 19.75 -4.13
C ASN A 97 -2.93 18.85 -4.49
N GLY A 98 -2.72 17.54 -4.55
CA GLY A 98 -3.75 16.55 -4.82
C GLY A 98 -3.45 15.67 -6.02
N GLN A 99 -4.31 14.70 -6.27
CA GLN A 99 -4.13 13.70 -7.33
C GLN A 99 -3.91 14.35 -8.70
N ALA A 100 -2.77 14.09 -9.30
CA ALA A 100 -2.37 14.61 -10.60
C ALA A 100 -2.65 13.62 -11.75
N LYS A 101 -2.53 12.33 -11.51
CA LYS A 101 -2.85 11.30 -12.50
C LYS A 101 -4.36 11.23 -12.73
N GLY A 102 -4.77 11.22 -13.96
CA GLY A 102 -6.17 10.98 -14.33
C GLY A 102 -6.59 9.54 -14.09
N GLY A 103 -7.70 9.37 -13.38
CA GLY A 103 -8.30 8.07 -13.09
C GLY A 103 -7.95 7.51 -11.72
N ASP A 104 -8.98 7.02 -11.05
CA ASP A 104 -8.86 6.33 -9.77
C ASP A 104 -8.52 4.85 -10.01
N LEU A 105 -7.82 4.25 -9.06
CA LEU A 105 -7.60 2.81 -8.97
C LEU A 105 -8.16 2.30 -7.63
N PRO A 106 -9.48 2.29 -7.44
CA PRO A 106 -10.07 2.14 -6.11
C PRO A 106 -9.75 0.81 -5.45
N VAL A 107 -9.95 -0.32 -6.14
CA VAL A 107 -9.69 -1.66 -5.61
C VAL A 107 -8.19 -1.90 -5.48
N GLU A 108 -7.42 -1.53 -6.50
CA GLU A 108 -5.95 -1.65 -6.49
C GLU A 108 -5.35 -0.97 -5.26
N HIS A 109 -5.67 0.31 -5.06
CA HIS A 109 -5.01 1.11 -4.02
C HIS A 109 -5.55 0.83 -2.61
N ALA A 110 -6.85 0.54 -2.46
CA ALA A 110 -7.37 0.10 -1.17
C ALA A 110 -6.72 -1.24 -0.75
N GLY A 111 -6.58 -2.19 -1.69
CA GLY A 111 -5.87 -3.43 -1.48
C GLY A 111 -4.41 -3.20 -1.12
N ASN A 112 -3.68 -2.39 -1.90
CA ASN A 112 -2.28 -2.07 -1.66
C ASN A 112 -2.06 -1.51 -0.25
N MET A 113 -2.86 -0.55 0.19
CA MET A 113 -2.72 0.06 1.53
C MET A 113 -2.96 -0.95 2.64
N LEU A 114 -4.03 -1.72 2.56
CA LEU A 114 -4.35 -2.73 3.59
C LEU A 114 -3.27 -3.82 3.66
N ILE A 115 -2.78 -4.29 2.53
CA ILE A 115 -1.73 -5.31 2.47
C ILE A 115 -0.42 -4.77 3.04
N MET A 116 0.01 -3.58 2.66
CA MET A 116 1.25 -2.98 3.16
C MET A 116 1.20 -2.74 4.67
N VAL A 117 0.10 -2.20 5.19
CA VAL A 117 -0.06 -1.96 6.64
C VAL A 117 -0.07 -3.28 7.42
N ALA A 118 -0.74 -4.32 6.90
CA ALA A 118 -0.75 -5.63 7.53
C ALA A 118 0.64 -6.31 7.49
N ALA A 119 1.37 -6.16 6.39
CA ALA A 119 2.73 -6.68 6.27
C ALA A 119 3.68 -6.01 7.27
N MET A 120 3.60 -4.68 7.44
CA MET A 120 4.35 -3.96 8.46
C MET A 120 4.00 -4.43 9.87
N ALA A 121 2.71 -4.49 10.21
CA ALA A 121 2.27 -4.94 11.53
C ALA A 121 2.76 -6.35 11.84
N LYS A 122 2.74 -7.25 10.85
CA LYS A 122 3.26 -8.61 10.98
C LYS A 122 4.78 -8.65 11.16
N ALA A 123 5.52 -7.86 10.40
CA ALA A 123 6.99 -7.79 10.47
C ALA A 123 7.47 -7.24 11.82
N GLU A 124 6.83 -6.17 12.30
CA GLU A 124 7.15 -5.53 13.58
C GLU A 124 6.51 -6.25 14.79
N LYS A 125 5.55 -7.16 14.56
CA LYS A 125 4.71 -7.78 15.60
C LYS A 125 3.95 -6.73 16.43
N ASP A 126 3.66 -5.60 15.82
CA ASP A 126 2.98 -4.46 16.43
C ASP A 126 1.99 -3.84 15.43
N ALA A 127 0.74 -3.67 15.85
CA ALA A 127 -0.33 -3.05 15.07
C ALA A 127 -0.65 -1.60 15.49
N SER A 128 0.22 -0.95 16.26
CA SER A 128 0.01 0.44 16.74
C SER A 128 -0.18 1.43 15.59
N TYR A 129 0.57 1.27 14.51
CA TYR A 129 0.41 2.07 13.29
C TYR A 129 -0.98 1.89 12.68
N ALA A 130 -1.47 0.66 12.55
CA ALA A 130 -2.82 0.39 12.08
C ALA A 130 -3.89 0.96 13.02
N LYS A 131 -3.65 0.90 14.34
CA LYS A 131 -4.55 1.49 15.35
C LYS A 131 -4.72 2.99 15.17
N ALA A 132 -3.62 3.71 14.90
CA ALA A 132 -3.65 5.16 14.68
C ALA A 132 -4.47 5.56 13.44
N HIS A 133 -4.58 4.68 12.44
CA HIS A 133 -5.29 4.93 11.19
C HIS A 133 -6.53 4.05 11.00
N TRP A 134 -7.08 3.50 12.10
CA TRP A 134 -8.10 2.46 12.04
C TRP A 134 -9.36 2.87 11.28
N GLU A 135 -9.87 4.08 11.49
CA GLU A 135 -11.08 4.57 10.82
C GLU A 135 -10.91 4.60 9.30
N THR A 136 -9.76 5.08 8.84
CA THR A 136 -9.45 5.13 7.39
C THR A 136 -9.30 3.72 6.80
N LEU A 137 -8.60 2.83 7.51
CA LEU A 137 -8.45 1.43 7.08
C LEU A 137 -9.80 0.71 7.05
N SER A 138 -10.68 0.98 8.02
CA SER A 138 -12.04 0.42 8.06
C SER A 138 -12.89 0.91 6.88
N LYS A 139 -12.78 2.19 6.52
CA LYS A 139 -13.46 2.77 5.35
C LYS A 139 -13.01 2.07 4.05
N TRP A 140 -11.71 1.87 3.87
CA TRP A 140 -11.17 1.20 2.68
C TRP A 140 -11.52 -0.30 2.64
N ALA A 141 -11.50 -0.97 3.80
CA ALA A 141 -11.92 -2.38 3.88
C ALA A 141 -13.42 -2.54 3.60
N GLY A 142 -14.25 -1.62 4.07
CA GLY A 142 -15.68 -1.56 3.73
C GLY A 142 -15.90 -1.42 2.22
N TYR A 143 -15.16 -0.53 1.58
CA TYR A 143 -15.20 -0.38 0.11
C TYR A 143 -14.85 -1.69 -0.62
N LEU A 144 -13.80 -2.39 -0.19
CA LEU A 144 -13.41 -3.66 -0.80
C LEU A 144 -14.44 -4.78 -0.58
N MET A 145 -15.16 -4.77 0.55
CA MET A 145 -16.25 -5.73 0.81
C MET A 145 -17.37 -5.62 -0.22
N GLU A 146 -17.63 -4.42 -0.72
CA GLU A 146 -18.71 -4.15 -1.67
C GLU A 146 -18.25 -4.26 -3.13
N ASN A 147 -16.99 -3.89 -3.43
CA ASN A 147 -16.51 -3.67 -4.79
C ASN A 147 -15.27 -4.49 -5.17
N GLY A 148 -14.68 -5.25 -4.23
CA GLY A 148 -13.36 -5.86 -4.40
C GLY A 148 -13.31 -7.19 -5.13
N VAL A 149 -14.44 -7.88 -5.32
CA VAL A 149 -14.48 -9.25 -5.86
C VAL A 149 -14.74 -9.27 -7.35
N ASP A 150 -15.74 -8.54 -7.78
CA ASP A 150 -16.10 -8.46 -9.19
C ASP A 150 -16.04 -7.00 -9.63
N THR A 151 -14.91 -6.66 -10.22
CA THR A 151 -14.62 -5.27 -10.56
C THR A 151 -15.15 -4.92 -11.95
N ASP A 152 -15.80 -3.76 -12.05
CA ASP A 152 -16.05 -3.12 -13.33
C ASP A 152 -14.73 -2.74 -14.03
N LYS A 153 -14.80 -2.11 -15.19
CA LYS A 153 -13.65 -1.63 -15.98
C LYS A 153 -12.83 -0.60 -15.21
N GLN A 154 -12.09 -1.08 -14.22
CA GLN A 154 -11.09 -0.28 -13.50
C GLN A 154 -9.72 -0.40 -14.14
N ILE A 155 -8.87 0.62 -13.90
CA ILE A 155 -7.45 0.53 -14.20
C ILE A 155 -6.80 -0.26 -13.07
N ASP A 156 -5.84 -1.11 -13.42
CA ASP A 156 -4.89 -1.70 -12.49
C ASP A 156 -3.46 -1.24 -12.83
N THR A 157 -2.49 -1.66 -12.03
CA THR A 157 -1.08 -1.34 -12.26
C THR A 157 -0.58 -1.92 -13.59
N ASP A 158 -1.18 -3.00 -14.06
CA ASP A 158 -0.82 -3.71 -15.28
C ASP A 158 -1.68 -3.29 -16.48
N SER A 159 -1.86 -2.00 -16.63
CA SER A 159 -2.79 -1.39 -17.60
C SER A 159 -2.38 -1.52 -19.08
N PHE A 160 -1.22 -2.11 -19.40
CA PHE A 160 -0.79 -2.29 -20.79
C PHE A 160 -1.77 -3.17 -21.60
N ALA A 161 -2.47 -4.09 -20.95
CA ALA A 161 -3.48 -4.93 -21.58
C ALA A 161 -4.84 -4.23 -21.74
N GLY A 162 -5.05 -3.06 -21.10
CA GLY A 162 -6.30 -2.29 -21.13
C GLY A 162 -7.11 -2.37 -19.84
N ARG A 163 -8.35 -1.86 -19.89
CA ARG A 163 -9.29 -1.90 -18.78
C ARG A 163 -10.30 -3.00 -19.02
N TYR A 164 -10.28 -4.01 -18.18
CA TYR A 164 -11.18 -5.14 -18.27
C TYR A 164 -12.10 -5.21 -17.05
N SER A 165 -13.37 -5.52 -17.29
CA SER A 165 -14.27 -5.99 -16.23
C SER A 165 -13.86 -7.40 -15.80
N HIS A 166 -14.25 -7.79 -14.59
CA HIS A 166 -13.98 -9.13 -14.04
C HIS A 166 -12.48 -9.45 -13.98
N ASN A 167 -11.67 -8.46 -13.62
CA ASN A 167 -10.21 -8.59 -13.58
C ASN A 167 -9.78 -9.44 -12.37
N ALA A 168 -9.30 -10.66 -12.65
CA ALA A 168 -8.86 -11.61 -11.62
C ALA A 168 -7.72 -11.06 -10.72
N ASN A 169 -6.82 -10.23 -11.27
CA ASN A 169 -5.76 -9.60 -10.48
C ASN A 169 -6.33 -8.61 -9.45
N LEU A 170 -7.29 -7.77 -9.85
CA LEU A 170 -7.98 -6.86 -8.94
C LEU A 170 -8.80 -7.61 -7.90
N SER A 171 -9.50 -8.68 -8.31
CA SER A 171 -10.26 -9.54 -7.38
C SER A 171 -9.34 -10.17 -6.34
N ALA A 172 -8.22 -10.75 -6.75
CA ALA A 172 -7.23 -11.30 -5.83
C ALA A 172 -6.68 -10.23 -4.86
N LYS A 173 -6.42 -9.03 -5.35
CA LYS A 173 -5.96 -7.91 -4.52
C LYS A 173 -7.04 -7.45 -3.52
N GLY A 174 -8.28 -7.37 -3.94
CA GLY A 174 -9.42 -7.05 -3.08
C GLY A 174 -9.58 -8.06 -1.94
N ILE A 175 -9.56 -9.35 -2.28
CA ILE A 175 -9.65 -10.46 -1.32
C ILE A 175 -8.50 -10.44 -0.32
N LEU A 176 -7.26 -10.25 -0.80
CA LEU A 176 -6.08 -10.14 0.06
C LEU A 176 -6.13 -8.89 0.94
N GLY A 177 -6.64 -7.77 0.44
CA GLY A 177 -6.88 -6.55 1.22
C GLY A 177 -7.85 -6.79 2.38
N ILE A 178 -8.98 -7.45 2.11
CA ILE A 178 -9.97 -7.84 3.12
C ILE A 178 -9.37 -8.78 4.16
N ALA A 179 -8.61 -9.79 3.75
CA ALA A 179 -7.92 -10.72 4.65
C ALA A 179 -6.85 -10.00 5.50
N SER A 180 -6.16 -9.02 4.92
CA SER A 180 -5.18 -8.17 5.60
C SER A 180 -5.82 -7.32 6.69
N TYR A 181 -6.99 -6.72 6.42
CA TYR A 181 -7.76 -6.01 7.44
C TYR A 181 -8.19 -6.93 8.58
N ALA A 182 -8.66 -8.14 8.28
CA ALA A 182 -9.01 -9.13 9.28
C ALA A 182 -7.81 -9.48 10.18
N LEU A 183 -6.60 -9.61 9.62
CA LEU A 183 -5.37 -9.82 10.38
C LEU A 183 -5.09 -8.65 11.32
N LEU A 184 -5.20 -7.41 10.84
CA LEU A 184 -5.02 -6.21 11.66
C LEU A 184 -6.05 -6.13 12.78
N ALA A 185 -7.33 -6.41 12.49
CA ALA A 185 -8.40 -6.46 13.48
C ALA A 185 -8.08 -7.49 14.59
N LYS A 186 -7.61 -8.69 14.21
CA LYS A 186 -7.18 -9.71 15.16
C LYS A 186 -6.03 -9.23 16.04
N MET A 187 -5.00 -8.60 15.46
CA MET A 187 -3.86 -8.07 16.21
C MET A 187 -4.26 -6.95 17.18
N LEU A 188 -5.31 -6.20 16.88
CA LEU A 188 -5.87 -5.14 17.73
C LEU A 188 -6.94 -5.64 18.73
N GLY A 189 -7.21 -6.95 18.79
CA GLY A 189 -8.23 -7.52 19.66
C GLY A 189 -9.67 -7.25 19.25
N LYS A 190 -9.91 -6.79 18.02
CA LYS A 190 -11.24 -6.55 17.44
C LYS A 190 -11.79 -7.83 16.81
N GLN A 191 -12.20 -8.75 17.68
CA GLN A 191 -12.53 -10.13 17.31
C GLN A 191 -13.70 -10.22 16.32
N GLU A 192 -14.74 -9.44 16.49
CA GLU A 192 -15.93 -9.42 15.62
C GLU A 192 -15.55 -9.02 14.18
N ASP A 193 -14.78 -7.94 14.02
CA ASP A 193 -14.27 -7.52 12.71
C ASP A 193 -13.35 -8.58 12.11
N ALA A 194 -12.46 -9.15 12.90
CA ALA A 194 -11.52 -10.17 12.43
C ALA A 194 -12.24 -11.40 11.86
N GLU A 195 -13.26 -11.90 12.55
CA GLU A 195 -14.04 -13.05 12.10
C GLU A 195 -14.90 -12.72 10.87
N LYS A 196 -15.59 -11.57 10.89
CA LYS A 196 -16.44 -11.10 9.80
C LYS A 196 -15.65 -10.97 8.49
N TYR A 197 -14.55 -10.22 8.52
CA TYR A 197 -13.75 -9.96 7.32
C TYR A 197 -12.98 -11.18 6.85
N LEU A 198 -12.48 -12.03 7.76
CA LEU A 198 -11.83 -13.27 7.38
C LEU A 198 -12.82 -14.27 6.72
N ALA A 199 -14.02 -14.39 7.28
CA ALA A 199 -15.06 -15.22 6.69
C ALA A 199 -15.48 -14.72 5.30
N ALA A 200 -15.55 -13.40 5.12
CA ALA A 200 -15.83 -12.79 3.82
C ALA A 200 -14.72 -13.10 2.81
N ALA A 201 -13.46 -12.84 3.15
CA ALA A 201 -12.32 -13.15 2.27
C ALA A 201 -12.29 -14.61 1.82
N LYS A 202 -12.57 -15.55 2.74
CA LYS A 202 -12.64 -17.00 2.41
C LYS A 202 -13.79 -17.37 1.47
N ARG A 203 -14.92 -16.64 1.53
CA ARG A 203 -16.04 -16.91 0.61
C ARG A 203 -15.81 -16.31 -0.77
N MET A 204 -14.99 -15.28 -0.85
CA MET A 204 -14.67 -14.57 -2.07
C MET A 204 -13.54 -15.22 -2.87
N ALA A 205 -12.69 -16.03 -2.20
CA ALA A 205 -11.59 -16.78 -2.81
C ALA A 205 -12.09 -18.10 -3.43
#